data_1021bcc29cbf19c89020efc441e37758
#
_entry.id   1021bcc29cbf19c89020efc441e37758
#
_cell.length_a   1.000
_cell.length_b   1.000
_cell.length_c   1.000
_cell.angle_alpha   90.00
_cell.angle_beta   90.00
_cell.angle_gamma   90.00
#
_symmetry.space_group_name_H-M   'P 1'
#
loop_
_entity.id
_entity.type
_entity.pdbx_description
1 polymer ?
#
loop_
_entity_poly.entity_id
_entity_poly.type
_entity_poly.pdbx_seq_one_letter_code
_entity_poly.pdbx_strand_id
1 'polypeptide(L)'
;MAKAVAPVPVKGAGAYTYILECNDGSLYTGYTVDLAHRMAMHNAGKASKCTRGRLPVKLVYYEAFATKQEAMKRECAIKKLSRNAKLALIDKRENVSE
;
A
#
# COMPACT_ATOMS: atom_id res chain seq x y z
N MET A 1 4.90 15.51 -0.66
CA MET A 1 4.25 14.36 -0.01
C MET A 1 3.21 13.74 -0.92
N ALA A 2 3.10 12.45 -0.87
CA ALA A 2 2.16 11.74 -1.73
C ALA A 2 0.73 11.95 -1.25
N LYS A 3 -0.19 11.97 -2.20
CA LYS A 3 -1.62 12.07 -1.93
C LYS A 3 -2.15 10.75 -1.37
N ALA A 4 -2.99 10.81 -0.35
CA ALA A 4 -3.71 9.64 0.14
C ALA A 4 -4.69 9.15 -0.92
N VAL A 5 -4.82 7.83 -1.03
CA VAL A 5 -5.72 7.17 -1.97
C VAL A 5 -6.81 6.46 -1.19
N ALA A 6 -8.05 6.55 -1.65
CA ALA A 6 -9.14 5.83 -1.00
C ALA A 6 -9.02 4.33 -1.28
N PRO A 7 -9.20 3.47 -0.26
CA PRO A 7 -9.10 2.01 -0.45
C PRO A 7 -10.40 1.45 -1.05
N VAL A 8 -10.67 1.81 -2.29
CA VAL A 8 -11.90 1.41 -2.99
C VAL A 8 -11.76 -0.02 -3.51
N PRO A 9 -12.70 -0.92 -3.17
CA PRO A 9 -12.64 -2.30 -3.68
C PRO A 9 -12.71 -2.33 -5.20
N VAL A 10 -11.88 -3.18 -5.81
CA VAL A 10 -11.87 -3.38 -7.25
C VAL A 10 -12.67 -4.64 -7.55
N LYS A 11 -13.65 -4.54 -8.45
CA LYS A 11 -14.49 -5.67 -8.82
C LYS A 11 -13.64 -6.80 -9.39
N GLY A 12 -13.82 -8.00 -8.87
CA GLY A 12 -13.08 -9.17 -9.31
C GLY A 12 -11.72 -9.35 -8.66
N ALA A 13 -11.28 -8.41 -7.83
CA ALA A 13 -10.00 -8.53 -7.16
C ALA A 13 -10.07 -9.54 -6.01
N GLY A 14 -9.07 -10.42 -5.94
CA GLY A 14 -8.93 -11.35 -4.82
C GLY A 14 -7.94 -10.87 -3.79
N ALA A 15 -7.05 -9.96 -4.16
CA ALA A 15 -6.04 -9.42 -3.24
C ALA A 15 -5.44 -8.15 -3.80
N TYR A 16 -4.68 -7.44 -2.96
CA TYR A 16 -4.05 -6.17 -3.30
C TYR A 16 -2.63 -6.11 -2.75
N THR A 17 -1.76 -5.45 -3.51
CA THR A 17 -0.45 -5.04 -3.00
C THR A 17 -0.50 -3.54 -2.80
N TYR A 18 0.01 -3.03 -1.69
CA TYR A 18 -0.16 -1.62 -1.35
C TYR A 18 1.11 -1.02 -0.77
N ILE A 19 1.21 0.31 -0.85
CA ILE A 19 2.27 1.08 -0.20
C ILE A 19 1.63 2.11 0.71
N LEU A 20 2.14 2.19 1.94
CA LEU A 20 1.72 3.18 2.93
C LEU A 20 2.84 4.19 3.13
N GLU A 21 2.47 5.44 3.37
CA GLU A 21 3.41 6.44 3.86
C GLU A 21 3.16 6.63 5.35
N CYS A 22 4.19 6.43 6.16
CA CYS A 22 4.11 6.55 7.60
C CYS A 22 4.29 8.01 8.03
N ASN A 23 4.00 8.30 9.30
CA ASN A 23 4.11 9.65 9.84
C ASN A 23 5.51 10.24 9.69
N ASP A 24 6.54 9.41 9.74
CA ASP A 24 7.93 9.84 9.60
C ASP A 24 8.40 9.92 8.14
N GLY A 25 7.49 9.72 7.19
CA GLY A 25 7.81 9.76 5.76
C GLY A 25 8.32 8.45 5.19
N SER A 26 8.52 7.43 6.01
CA SER A 26 8.97 6.13 5.51
C SER A 26 7.85 5.43 4.76
N LEU A 27 8.22 4.51 3.86
CA LEU A 27 7.28 3.76 3.05
C LEU A 27 7.24 2.30 3.50
N TYR A 28 6.02 1.75 3.59
CA TYR A 28 5.80 0.36 3.96
C TYR A 28 5.02 -0.34 2.85
N THR A 29 5.47 -1.52 2.44
CA THR A 29 4.81 -2.31 1.38
C THR A 29 4.23 -3.57 1.99
N GLY A 30 2.98 -3.89 1.64
CA GLY A 30 2.32 -5.09 2.12
C GLY A 30 1.30 -5.60 1.10
N TYR A 31 0.63 -6.70 1.45
CA TYR A 31 -0.50 -7.19 0.67
C TYR A 31 -1.66 -7.53 1.60
N THR A 32 -2.87 -7.55 1.05
CA THR A 32 -4.06 -7.88 1.82
C THR A 32 -5.19 -8.30 0.88
N VAL A 33 -6.15 -9.03 1.43
CA VAL A 33 -7.38 -9.35 0.69
C VAL A 33 -8.45 -8.27 0.91
N ASP A 34 -8.27 -7.36 1.87
CA ASP A 34 -9.24 -6.32 2.19
C ASP A 34 -8.50 -5.04 2.59
N LEU A 35 -8.38 -4.10 1.64
CA LEU A 35 -7.63 -2.85 1.87
C LEU A 35 -8.23 -2.00 2.98
N ALA A 36 -9.54 -1.80 2.98
CA ALA A 36 -10.17 -0.93 3.96
C ALA A 36 -9.96 -1.46 5.39
N HIS A 37 -10.14 -2.77 5.57
CA HIS A 37 -9.92 -3.41 6.87
C HIS A 37 -8.46 -3.30 7.28
N ARG A 38 -7.53 -3.56 6.34
CA ARG A 38 -6.09 -3.51 6.64
C ARG A 38 -5.66 -2.10 7.04
N MET A 39 -6.19 -1.08 6.37
CA MET A 39 -5.89 0.31 6.73
C MET A 39 -6.36 0.63 8.14
N ALA A 40 -7.57 0.17 8.49
CA ALA A 40 -8.09 0.37 9.84
C ALA A 40 -7.18 -0.33 10.87
N MET A 41 -6.71 -1.53 10.56
CA MET A 41 -5.82 -2.28 11.45
C MET A 41 -4.47 -1.57 11.61
N HIS A 42 -3.90 -1.04 10.52
CA HIS A 42 -2.64 -0.30 10.62
C HIS A 42 -2.78 0.91 11.53
N ASN A 43 -3.82 1.71 11.34
CA ASN A 43 -4.02 2.91 12.14
C ASN A 43 -4.46 2.63 13.58
N ALA A 44 -4.92 1.42 13.85
CA ALA A 44 -5.18 0.96 15.21
C ALA A 44 -3.91 0.41 15.89
N GLY A 45 -2.79 0.37 15.16
CA GLY A 45 -1.54 -0.14 15.71
C GLY A 45 -1.50 -1.66 15.81
N LYS A 46 -2.34 -2.36 15.03
CA LYS A 46 -2.52 -3.82 15.15
C LYS A 46 -2.05 -4.62 13.95
N ALA A 47 -1.52 -3.98 12.92
CA ALA A 47 -1.21 -4.70 11.68
C ALA A 47 0.26 -5.06 11.53
N SER A 48 1.18 -4.17 11.90
CA SER A 48 2.60 -4.39 11.66
C SER A 48 3.45 -3.67 12.70
N LYS A 49 4.52 -4.33 13.14
CA LYS A 49 5.50 -3.70 14.02
C LYS A 49 6.18 -2.52 13.32
N CYS A 50 6.38 -2.63 12.00
CA CYS A 50 7.05 -1.57 11.23
C CYS A 50 6.26 -0.27 11.21
N THR A 51 4.92 -0.34 11.21
CA THR A 51 4.09 0.86 11.15
C THR A 51 3.57 1.32 12.50
N ARG A 52 3.54 0.41 13.49
CA ARG A 52 2.89 0.66 14.77
C ARG A 52 3.43 1.89 15.50
N GLY A 53 4.73 2.16 15.41
CA GLY A 53 5.35 3.32 16.05
C GLY A 53 5.39 4.56 15.17
N ARG A 54 4.77 4.53 13.99
CA ARG A 54 4.86 5.59 12.99
C ARG A 54 3.48 6.02 12.48
N LEU A 55 2.50 5.94 13.36
CA LEU A 55 1.13 6.32 13.03
C LEU A 55 0.98 7.85 13.07
N PRO A 56 0.03 8.41 12.34
CA PRO A 56 -0.86 7.72 11.43
C PRO A 56 -0.17 7.34 10.13
N VAL A 57 -0.69 6.32 9.45
CA VAL A 57 -0.23 5.94 8.12
C VAL A 57 -1.32 6.29 7.12
N LYS A 58 -0.92 6.53 5.86
CA LYS A 58 -1.89 6.76 4.79
C LYS A 58 -1.56 5.88 3.61
N LEU A 59 -2.61 5.43 2.91
CA LEU A 59 -2.48 4.65 1.70
C LEU A 59 -2.11 5.58 0.56
N VAL A 60 -0.98 5.30 -0.11
CA VAL A 60 -0.53 6.15 -1.21
C VAL A 60 -0.48 5.42 -2.55
N TYR A 61 -0.61 4.10 -2.54
CA TYR A 61 -0.54 3.31 -3.77
C TYR A 61 -1.12 1.92 -3.53
N TYR A 62 -1.83 1.37 -4.52
CA TYR A 62 -2.18 -0.05 -4.49
C TYR A 62 -2.42 -0.58 -5.90
N GLU A 63 -2.27 -1.90 -6.03
CA GLU A 63 -2.57 -2.65 -7.26
C GLU A 63 -3.47 -3.80 -6.88
N ALA A 64 -4.45 -4.09 -7.74
CA ALA A 64 -5.38 -5.19 -7.53
C ALA A 64 -4.97 -6.40 -8.35
N PHE A 65 -5.14 -7.60 -7.77
CA PHE A 65 -4.80 -8.86 -8.42
C PHE A 65 -5.95 -9.85 -8.23
N ALA A 66 -6.05 -10.81 -9.15
CA ALA A 66 -7.08 -11.83 -9.07
C ALA A 66 -6.82 -12.79 -7.90
N THR A 67 -5.55 -13.04 -7.58
CA THR A 67 -5.18 -14.03 -6.56
C THR A 67 -4.24 -13.44 -5.53
N LYS A 68 -4.25 -14.04 -4.34
CA LYS A 68 -3.34 -13.71 -3.25
C LYS A 68 -1.89 -13.95 -3.67
N GLN A 69 -1.63 -15.03 -4.41
CA GLN A 69 -0.27 -15.37 -4.83
C GLN A 69 0.33 -14.29 -5.72
N GLU A 70 -0.46 -13.73 -6.62
CA GLU A 70 0.00 -12.63 -7.47
C GLU A 70 0.34 -11.40 -6.65
N ALA A 71 -0.51 -11.06 -5.68
CA ALA A 71 -0.28 -9.92 -4.80
C ALA A 71 1.00 -10.12 -3.98
N MET A 72 1.24 -11.33 -3.48
CA MET A 72 2.44 -11.65 -2.71
C MET A 72 3.71 -11.51 -3.54
N LYS A 73 3.67 -11.97 -4.80
CA LYS A 73 4.81 -11.81 -5.71
C LYS A 73 5.13 -10.35 -5.96
N ARG A 74 4.09 -9.55 -6.17
CA ARG A 74 4.26 -8.13 -6.41
C ARG A 74 4.81 -7.42 -5.17
N GLU A 75 4.34 -7.81 -3.99
CA GLU A 75 4.85 -7.28 -2.74
C GLU A 75 6.36 -7.50 -2.64
N CYS A 76 6.81 -8.73 -2.91
CA CYS A 76 8.25 -9.04 -2.90
C CYS A 76 9.03 -8.19 -3.88
N ALA A 77 8.49 -8.00 -5.09
CA ALA A 77 9.15 -7.21 -6.13
C ALA A 77 9.28 -5.75 -5.70
N ILE A 78 8.20 -5.18 -5.16
CA ILE A 78 8.19 -3.78 -4.73
C ILE A 78 9.13 -3.57 -3.54
N LYS A 79 9.17 -4.52 -2.60
CA LYS A 79 10.06 -4.42 -1.44
C LYS A 79 11.53 -4.32 -1.82
N LYS A 80 11.90 -4.86 -2.97
CA LYS A 80 13.28 -4.81 -3.47
C LYS A 80 13.62 -3.50 -4.15
N LEU A 81 12.64 -2.67 -4.44
CA LEU A 81 12.87 -1.38 -5.09
C LEU A 81 13.49 -0.39 -4.13
N SER A 82 14.29 0.53 -4.67
CA SER A 82 14.79 1.65 -3.90
C SER A 82 13.62 2.56 -3.51
N ARG A 83 13.86 3.43 -2.54
CA ARG A 83 12.86 4.44 -2.16
C ARG A 83 12.44 5.27 -3.37
N ASN A 84 13.41 5.70 -4.19
CA ASN A 84 13.10 6.52 -5.37
C ASN A 84 12.23 5.78 -6.37
N ALA A 85 12.47 4.48 -6.56
CA ALA A 85 11.65 3.67 -7.46
C ALA A 85 10.23 3.52 -6.94
N LYS A 86 10.06 3.37 -5.63
CA LYS A 86 8.72 3.31 -5.00
C LYS A 86 7.99 4.64 -5.17
N LEU A 87 8.69 5.75 -4.97
CA LEU A 87 8.10 7.07 -5.16
C LEU A 87 7.69 7.29 -6.61
N ALA A 88 8.44 6.76 -7.56
CA ALA A 88 8.08 6.83 -8.97
C ALA A 88 6.78 6.07 -9.27
N LEU A 89 6.57 4.92 -8.64
CA LEU A 89 5.30 4.18 -8.77
C LEU A 89 4.13 4.99 -8.26
N ILE A 90 4.29 5.60 -7.10
CA ILE A 90 3.25 6.43 -6.47
C ILE A 90 2.91 7.61 -7.36
N ASP A 91 3.94 8.28 -7.87
CA ASP A 91 3.80 9.44 -8.72
C ASP A 91 3.10 9.11 -10.04
N LYS A 92 3.46 7.98 -10.62
CA LYS A 92 2.84 7.51 -11.86
C LYS A 92 1.34 7.29 -11.68
N ARG A 93 0.91 6.72 -10.54
CA ARG A 93 -0.50 6.52 -10.25
C ARG A 93 -1.23 7.85 -10.13
N GLU A 94 -0.64 8.83 -9.46
CA GLU A 94 -1.26 10.14 -9.30
C GLU A 94 -1.45 10.84 -10.65
N ASN A 95 -0.52 10.64 -11.57
CA ASN A 95 -0.59 11.26 -12.89
C ASN A 95 -1.61 10.60 -13.82
N VAL A 96 -2.02 9.38 -13.52
CA VAL A 96 -2.94 8.61 -14.37
C VAL A 96 -4.40 8.85 -13.97
N SER A 97 -4.65 9.45 -12.83
CA SER A 97 -5.99 9.61 -12.28
C SER A 97 -6.73 10.81 -12.86
N GLU A 98 -6.68 10.99 -14.12
CA GLU A 98 -7.35 12.11 -14.79
C GLU A 98 -8.79 11.84 -15.08
#